data_6a5ee4deac7846e82f411856ebf36d17
#
_entry.id   6a5ee4deac7846e82f411856ebf36d17
#
_cell.length_a   1.000
_cell.length_b   1.000
_cell.length_c   1.000
_cell.angle_alpha   90.00
_cell.angle_beta   90.00
_cell.angle_gamma   90.00
#
_symmetry.space_group_name_H-M   'P 1'
#
loop_
_entity.id
_entity.type
_entity.pdbx_description
1 polymer ?
#
loop_
_entity_poly.entity_id
_entity_poly.type
_entity_poly.pdbx_seq_one_letter_code
_entity_poly.pdbx_strand_id
1 'polypeptide(L)'
;MGKKAVLIGCNYAGTQAELQGCITDVKRMYRCLVDRYGFLDEDIKVLIDTKDSCTQPTGRNIFQALIDLVSSAKSGDVLFVHYSGHGVRLPVEASDTDDTGYDECIVPSDFNLIHDHDFRELVEQVPHGCRITIVSDSCHSGGLIHEAKEQIGLSYNVQQEDSGSGFGFTSFLFKIAENVLESCSICLPFGLWQKGLEDEVEEEQEKEVEEVNYTRGPRFKNRSLPLPTLVDILKQKSDKKDIDVVEIGPTVLDIFGESSSPKVKDFKDVRGGDSAFLGMVVNLNREFPLQKLQKDSDDTDPTIETEVEWNEDEYARSQKPELPQNGILISGCQTYETSADATPVRNQAYGALSNAIQKVIEESDGVVSNLELVLQVRRLLKLQGYSQNPGLYCDDNHAHSAFVC
;
A
#
# COMPACT_ATOMS: atom_id res chain seq x y z
N MET A 1 4.29 -23.73 -16.94
CA MET A 1 4.48 -22.59 -16.01
C MET A 1 3.51 -21.51 -16.48
N GLY A 2 2.35 -21.44 -15.83
CA GLY A 2 1.35 -20.40 -16.08
C GLY A 2 1.71 -19.12 -15.34
N LYS A 3 1.25 -17.99 -15.85
CA LYS A 3 1.38 -16.68 -15.17
C LYS A 3 -0.03 -16.12 -15.06
N LYS A 4 -0.50 -15.88 -13.84
CA LYS A 4 -1.84 -15.40 -13.57
C LYS A 4 -1.82 -14.19 -12.64
N ALA A 5 -2.71 -13.23 -12.87
CA ALA A 5 -2.74 -12.02 -12.06
C ALA A 5 -4.15 -11.55 -11.70
N VAL A 6 -4.25 -10.87 -10.56
CA VAL A 6 -5.41 -10.08 -10.13
C VAL A 6 -4.93 -8.65 -9.87
N LEU A 7 -5.52 -7.68 -10.59
CA LEU A 7 -5.18 -6.27 -10.48
C LEU A 7 -6.40 -5.50 -9.98
N ILE A 8 -6.24 -4.77 -8.87
CA ILE A 8 -7.33 -4.13 -8.14
C ILE A 8 -7.04 -2.64 -7.99
N GLY A 9 -7.98 -1.78 -8.40
CA GLY A 9 -7.86 -0.34 -8.27
C GLY A 9 -9.14 0.31 -7.80
N CYS A 10 -9.09 1.03 -6.67
CA CYS A 10 -10.22 1.70 -6.04
C CYS A 10 -9.97 3.21 -5.95
N ASN A 11 -10.67 3.99 -6.76
CA ASN A 11 -10.64 5.46 -6.68
C ASN A 11 -11.76 6.04 -5.80
N TYR A 12 -12.76 5.26 -5.41
CA TYR A 12 -13.90 5.66 -4.55
C TYR A 12 -14.61 6.93 -5.03
N ALA A 13 -14.76 7.08 -6.34
CA ALA A 13 -15.27 8.31 -6.97
C ALA A 13 -16.60 8.78 -6.37
N GLY A 14 -16.66 10.08 -6.02
CA GLY A 14 -17.84 10.71 -5.45
C GLY A 14 -18.09 10.41 -3.96
N THR A 15 -17.13 9.78 -3.26
CA THR A 15 -17.17 9.58 -1.82
C THR A 15 -16.20 10.50 -1.09
N GLN A 16 -16.27 10.57 0.26
CA GLN A 16 -15.29 11.28 1.07
C GLN A 16 -13.88 10.65 1.02
N ALA A 17 -13.80 9.38 0.61
CA ALA A 17 -12.56 8.61 0.45
C ALA A 17 -11.97 8.69 -0.97
N GLU A 18 -12.39 9.64 -1.81
CA GLU A 18 -11.99 9.69 -3.22
C GLU A 18 -10.47 9.84 -3.42
N LEU A 19 -9.89 8.93 -4.21
CA LEU A 19 -8.54 8.94 -4.74
C LEU A 19 -8.57 9.14 -6.27
N GLN A 20 -7.41 9.32 -6.90
CA GLN A 20 -7.35 9.59 -8.34
C GLN A 20 -6.37 8.69 -9.10
N GLY A 21 -5.37 8.13 -8.43
CA GLY A 21 -4.25 7.41 -9.07
C GLY A 21 -4.50 5.93 -9.30
N CYS A 22 -5.38 5.28 -8.54
CA CYS A 22 -5.44 3.83 -8.43
C CYS A 22 -5.75 3.10 -9.75
N ILE A 23 -6.65 3.66 -10.55
CA ILE A 23 -6.99 3.09 -11.87
C ILE A 23 -5.81 3.24 -12.85
N THR A 24 -5.08 4.35 -12.78
CA THR A 24 -3.87 4.57 -13.58
C THR A 24 -2.80 3.53 -13.23
N ASP A 25 -2.61 3.25 -11.94
CA ASP A 25 -1.64 2.27 -11.44
C ASP A 25 -1.96 0.87 -11.99
N VAL A 26 -3.23 0.45 -11.92
CA VAL A 26 -3.69 -0.83 -12.47
C VAL A 26 -3.44 -0.91 -13.97
N LYS A 27 -3.77 0.11 -14.73
CA LYS A 27 -3.56 0.12 -16.20
C LYS A 27 -2.09 0.01 -16.58
N ARG A 28 -1.21 0.69 -15.83
CA ARG A 28 0.24 0.62 -16.07
C ARG A 28 0.79 -0.75 -15.66
N MET A 29 0.36 -1.30 -14.52
CA MET A 29 0.77 -2.64 -14.08
C MET A 29 0.33 -3.70 -15.08
N TYR A 30 -0.91 -3.63 -15.58
CA TYR A 30 -1.40 -4.52 -16.62
C TYR A 30 -0.49 -4.55 -17.85
N ARG A 31 -0.16 -3.38 -18.40
CA ARG A 31 0.76 -3.29 -19.55
C ARG A 31 2.13 -3.86 -19.22
N CYS A 32 2.66 -3.56 -18.05
CA CYS A 32 3.95 -4.08 -17.60
C CYS A 32 3.95 -5.62 -17.55
N LEU A 33 2.91 -6.24 -17.01
CA LEU A 33 2.80 -7.70 -16.94
C LEU A 33 2.70 -8.34 -18.33
N VAL A 34 1.93 -7.75 -19.23
CA VAL A 34 1.78 -8.26 -20.61
C VAL A 34 3.06 -8.05 -21.41
N ASP A 35 3.53 -6.80 -21.50
CA ASP A 35 4.58 -6.40 -22.45
C ASP A 35 5.99 -6.89 -22.02
N ARG A 36 6.25 -6.95 -20.71
CA ARG A 36 7.60 -7.29 -20.21
C ARG A 36 7.67 -8.69 -19.61
N TYR A 37 6.63 -9.10 -18.88
CA TYR A 37 6.65 -10.37 -18.17
C TYR A 37 5.88 -11.48 -18.87
N GLY A 38 5.23 -11.18 -20.02
CA GLY A 38 4.57 -12.17 -20.87
C GLY A 38 3.37 -12.87 -20.22
N PHE A 39 2.60 -12.14 -19.39
CA PHE A 39 1.29 -12.60 -18.98
C PHE A 39 0.33 -12.54 -20.15
N LEU A 40 -0.57 -13.50 -20.26
CA LEU A 40 -1.63 -13.47 -21.26
C LEU A 40 -2.80 -12.62 -20.77
N ASP A 41 -3.45 -11.88 -21.67
CA ASP A 41 -4.59 -11.03 -21.33
C ASP A 41 -5.73 -11.81 -20.60
N GLU A 42 -5.98 -13.04 -21.04
CA GLU A 42 -6.98 -13.95 -20.48
C GLU A 42 -6.65 -14.45 -19.06
N ASP A 43 -5.37 -14.40 -18.66
CA ASP A 43 -4.90 -14.80 -17.34
C ASP A 43 -4.79 -13.62 -16.36
N ILE A 44 -5.18 -12.41 -16.77
CA ILE A 44 -5.19 -11.21 -15.93
C ILE A 44 -6.62 -10.79 -15.62
N LYS A 45 -7.04 -10.90 -14.36
CA LYS A 45 -8.33 -10.40 -13.88
C LYS A 45 -8.19 -8.97 -13.36
N VAL A 46 -8.90 -8.03 -13.96
CA VAL A 46 -8.89 -6.61 -13.59
C VAL A 46 -10.19 -6.22 -12.90
N LEU A 47 -10.07 -5.60 -11.70
CA LEU A 47 -11.17 -5.07 -10.92
C LEU A 47 -10.91 -3.58 -10.65
N ILE A 48 -11.69 -2.71 -11.27
CA ILE A 48 -11.58 -1.25 -11.11
C ILE A 48 -12.95 -0.62 -10.94
N ASP A 49 -13.06 0.45 -10.18
CA ASP A 49 -14.32 1.14 -9.85
C ASP A 49 -14.73 2.21 -10.88
N THR A 50 -14.49 1.93 -12.17
CA THR A 50 -15.04 2.74 -13.26
C THR A 50 -16.45 2.29 -13.64
N LYS A 51 -17.25 3.22 -14.18
CA LYS A 51 -18.64 2.91 -14.59
C LYS A 51 -18.73 1.81 -15.66
N ASP A 52 -17.72 1.71 -16.50
CA ASP A 52 -17.66 0.77 -17.64
C ASP A 52 -16.92 -0.52 -17.29
N SER A 53 -16.53 -0.70 -16.03
CA SER A 53 -15.81 -1.92 -15.60
C SER A 53 -16.74 -3.13 -15.58
N CYS A 54 -16.26 -4.22 -16.17
CA CYS A 54 -16.98 -5.51 -16.16
C CYS A 54 -17.10 -6.09 -14.74
N THR A 55 -16.12 -5.81 -13.86
CA THR A 55 -16.10 -6.31 -12.49
C THR A 55 -15.68 -5.19 -11.54
N GLN A 56 -16.60 -4.79 -10.67
CA GLN A 56 -16.33 -3.79 -9.65
C GLN A 56 -15.45 -4.37 -8.53
N PRO A 57 -14.51 -3.62 -7.95
CA PRO A 57 -13.65 -4.07 -6.86
C PRO A 57 -14.38 -4.01 -5.50
N THR A 58 -15.51 -4.70 -5.39
CA THR A 58 -16.20 -4.91 -4.11
C THR A 58 -15.47 -5.96 -3.29
N GLY A 59 -15.63 -5.97 -1.97
CA GLY A 59 -14.99 -6.94 -1.09
C GLY A 59 -15.26 -8.38 -1.53
N ARG A 60 -16.51 -8.71 -1.85
CA ARG A 60 -16.89 -10.02 -2.37
C ARG A 60 -16.17 -10.37 -3.68
N ASN A 61 -16.13 -9.44 -4.64
CA ASN A 61 -15.55 -9.72 -5.95
C ASN A 61 -14.02 -9.84 -5.87
N ILE A 62 -13.37 -9.01 -5.04
CA ILE A 62 -11.93 -9.10 -4.78
C ILE A 62 -11.61 -10.46 -4.15
N PHE A 63 -12.30 -10.81 -3.06
CA PHE A 63 -12.05 -12.06 -2.36
C PHE A 63 -12.26 -13.29 -3.26
N GLN A 64 -13.35 -13.31 -4.05
CA GLN A 64 -13.59 -14.37 -5.01
C GLN A 64 -12.50 -14.44 -6.10
N ALA A 65 -12.02 -13.29 -6.60
CA ALA A 65 -10.94 -13.24 -7.58
C ALA A 65 -9.62 -13.82 -7.03
N LEU A 66 -9.32 -13.55 -5.76
CA LEU A 66 -8.15 -14.09 -5.07
C LEU A 66 -8.26 -15.61 -4.85
N ILE A 67 -9.43 -16.10 -4.42
CA ILE A 67 -9.71 -17.54 -4.32
C ILE A 67 -9.56 -18.23 -5.70
N ASP A 68 -10.15 -17.67 -6.75
CA ASP A 68 -10.06 -18.21 -8.12
C ASP A 68 -8.60 -18.27 -8.58
N LEU A 69 -7.79 -17.23 -8.27
CA LEU A 69 -6.37 -17.18 -8.59
C LEU A 69 -5.62 -18.34 -7.97
N VAL A 70 -5.77 -18.55 -6.65
CA VAL A 70 -5.05 -19.60 -5.91
C VAL A 70 -5.56 -20.99 -6.28
N SER A 71 -6.89 -21.20 -6.32
CA SER A 71 -7.50 -22.52 -6.58
C SER A 71 -7.23 -23.02 -8.01
N SER A 72 -7.05 -22.13 -8.97
CA SER A 72 -6.72 -22.49 -10.35
C SER A 72 -5.22 -22.70 -10.61
N ALA A 73 -4.36 -22.42 -9.62
CA ALA A 73 -2.92 -22.52 -9.75
C ALA A 73 -2.44 -23.99 -9.78
N LYS A 74 -1.38 -24.23 -10.52
CA LYS A 74 -0.68 -25.52 -10.62
C LYS A 74 0.77 -25.34 -10.24
N SER A 75 1.39 -26.37 -9.65
CA SER A 75 2.80 -26.34 -9.29
C SER A 75 3.68 -25.79 -10.41
N GLY A 76 4.51 -24.82 -10.09
CA GLY A 76 5.36 -24.07 -11.02
C GLY A 76 4.71 -22.80 -11.59
N ASP A 77 3.46 -22.48 -11.29
CA ASP A 77 2.82 -21.24 -11.74
C ASP A 77 3.31 -20.02 -10.93
N VAL A 78 3.31 -18.87 -11.58
CA VAL A 78 3.61 -17.55 -11.00
C VAL A 78 2.30 -16.79 -10.85
N LEU A 79 1.98 -16.41 -9.62
CA LEU A 79 0.79 -15.65 -9.27
C LEU A 79 1.18 -14.22 -8.90
N PHE A 80 0.38 -13.25 -9.33
CA PHE A 80 0.63 -11.84 -9.06
C PHE A 80 -0.65 -11.13 -8.62
N VAL A 81 -0.56 -10.36 -7.55
CA VAL A 81 -1.64 -9.51 -7.06
C VAL A 81 -1.14 -8.08 -6.95
N HIS A 82 -1.88 -7.14 -7.51
CA HIS A 82 -1.64 -5.71 -7.32
C HIS A 82 -2.89 -5.06 -6.76
N TYR A 83 -2.74 -4.39 -5.64
CA TYR A 83 -3.78 -3.56 -5.03
C TYR A 83 -3.34 -2.11 -5.01
N SER A 84 -4.19 -1.21 -5.44
CA SER A 84 -4.02 0.23 -5.37
C SER A 84 -5.31 0.86 -4.84
N GLY A 85 -5.27 1.41 -3.62
CA GLY A 85 -6.43 1.91 -2.90
C GLY A 85 -6.09 2.33 -1.48
N HIS A 86 -7.13 2.54 -0.66
CA HIS A 86 -6.95 2.80 0.76
C HIS A 86 -6.61 1.53 1.55
N GLY A 87 -5.79 1.72 2.60
CA GLY A 87 -5.69 0.82 3.72
C GLY A 87 -6.27 1.45 4.98
N VAL A 88 -6.67 0.64 5.93
CA VAL A 88 -7.13 1.08 7.26
C VAL A 88 -6.60 0.13 8.32
N ARG A 89 -6.32 0.65 9.50
CA ARG A 89 -6.02 -0.13 10.71
C ARG A 89 -7.21 -0.10 11.63
N LEU A 90 -7.62 -1.28 12.08
CA LEU A 90 -8.62 -1.46 13.12
C LEU A 90 -7.93 -1.92 14.39
N PRO A 91 -8.36 -1.49 15.59
CA PRO A 91 -7.86 -2.07 16.84
C PRO A 91 -8.14 -3.58 16.86
N VAL A 92 -7.14 -4.38 17.22
CA VAL A 92 -7.26 -5.83 17.37
C VAL A 92 -8.24 -6.15 18.50
N GLU A 93 -9.02 -7.19 18.32
CA GLU A 93 -9.81 -7.76 19.41
C GLU A 93 -8.89 -8.45 20.43
N ALA A 94 -9.23 -8.33 21.70
CA ALA A 94 -8.42 -8.85 22.81
C ALA A 94 -8.18 -10.39 22.79
N SER A 95 -8.78 -11.12 21.86
CA SER A 95 -8.59 -12.55 21.62
C SER A 95 -7.54 -12.87 20.54
N ASP A 96 -7.15 -11.89 19.73
CA ASP A 96 -6.13 -12.05 18.71
C ASP A 96 -4.74 -11.79 19.30
N THR A 97 -3.81 -12.69 19.00
CA THR A 97 -2.42 -12.65 19.49
C THR A 97 -1.52 -11.82 18.56
N ASP A 98 -2.07 -10.82 17.86
CA ASP A 98 -1.26 -9.95 17.01
C ASP A 98 -0.39 -9.02 17.84
N ASP A 99 0.93 -9.12 17.69
CA ASP A 99 1.93 -8.34 18.40
C ASP A 99 1.87 -6.83 18.06
N THR A 100 1.17 -6.43 16.98
CA THR A 100 1.05 -5.02 16.55
C THR A 100 -0.10 -4.27 17.23
N GLY A 101 -1.08 -4.98 17.78
CA GLY A 101 -2.29 -4.42 18.38
C GLY A 101 -3.27 -3.82 17.36
N TYR A 102 -3.11 -4.09 16.07
CA TYR A 102 -3.98 -3.60 14.99
C TYR A 102 -4.16 -4.64 13.89
N ASP A 103 -5.39 -4.79 13.40
CA ASP A 103 -5.72 -5.48 12.16
C ASP A 103 -5.52 -4.53 10.97
N GLU A 104 -4.69 -4.90 10.01
CA GLU A 104 -4.50 -4.16 8.78
C GLU A 104 -5.47 -4.65 7.70
N CYS A 105 -6.20 -3.72 7.06
CA CYS A 105 -7.22 -4.06 6.08
C CYS A 105 -7.02 -3.29 4.80
N ILE A 106 -7.24 -3.94 3.66
CA ILE A 106 -7.53 -3.22 2.42
C ILE A 106 -9.00 -2.79 2.40
N VAL A 107 -9.27 -1.67 1.72
CA VAL A 107 -10.60 -1.08 1.63
C VAL A 107 -11.15 -1.23 0.22
N PRO A 108 -12.05 -2.18 -0.06
CA PRO A 108 -12.75 -2.30 -1.34
C PRO A 108 -13.64 -1.07 -1.63
N SER A 109 -14.05 -0.90 -2.90
CA SER A 109 -14.87 0.25 -3.33
C SER A 109 -16.24 0.32 -2.67
N ASP A 110 -16.75 -0.79 -2.13
CA ASP A 110 -17.98 -0.86 -1.34
C ASP A 110 -17.78 -0.73 0.16
N PHE A 111 -16.51 -0.64 0.65
CA PHE A 111 -16.11 -0.59 2.06
C PHE A 111 -16.37 -1.91 2.84
N ASN A 112 -16.53 -3.02 2.14
CA ASN A 112 -16.55 -4.37 2.70
C ASN A 112 -15.11 -4.85 2.92
N LEU A 113 -14.57 -4.59 4.09
CA LEU A 113 -13.15 -4.73 4.43
C LEU A 113 -12.64 -6.17 4.23
N ILE A 114 -11.39 -6.30 3.80
CA ILE A 114 -10.64 -7.55 3.72
C ILE A 114 -9.41 -7.41 4.62
N HIS A 115 -9.29 -8.29 5.60
CA HIS A 115 -8.27 -8.25 6.63
C HIS A 115 -6.98 -8.93 6.18
N ASP A 116 -5.88 -8.62 6.83
CA ASP A 116 -4.57 -9.27 6.67
C ASP A 116 -4.65 -10.78 6.95
N HIS A 117 -5.41 -11.20 7.97
CA HIS A 117 -5.69 -12.61 8.24
C HIS A 117 -6.27 -13.35 7.02
N ASP A 118 -7.18 -12.74 6.28
CA ASP A 118 -7.77 -13.32 5.06
C ASP A 118 -6.70 -13.50 3.96
N PHE A 119 -5.74 -12.57 3.85
CA PHE A 119 -4.61 -12.68 2.93
C PHE A 119 -3.62 -13.78 3.35
N ARG A 120 -3.35 -13.93 4.65
CA ARG A 120 -2.49 -14.99 5.16
C ARG A 120 -3.07 -16.36 4.81
N GLU A 121 -4.33 -16.60 5.14
CA GLU A 121 -5.00 -17.87 4.82
C GLU A 121 -4.98 -18.15 3.31
N LEU A 122 -5.12 -17.13 2.47
CA LEU A 122 -5.03 -17.26 1.03
C LEU A 122 -3.62 -17.69 0.59
N VAL A 123 -2.56 -17.09 1.13
CA VAL A 123 -1.16 -17.41 0.79
C VAL A 123 -0.81 -18.83 1.25
N GLU A 124 -1.32 -19.28 2.40
CA GLU A 124 -1.15 -20.66 2.90
C GLU A 124 -1.76 -21.71 1.95
N GLN A 125 -2.81 -21.34 1.21
CA GLN A 125 -3.47 -22.22 0.24
C GLN A 125 -2.76 -22.27 -1.12
N VAL A 126 -1.73 -21.45 -1.35
CA VAL A 126 -0.97 -21.45 -2.61
C VAL A 126 -0.29 -22.81 -2.80
N PRO A 127 -0.51 -23.51 -3.91
CA PRO A 127 0.04 -24.85 -4.12
C PRO A 127 1.57 -24.86 -4.05
N HIS A 128 2.12 -25.92 -3.45
CA HIS A 128 3.57 -26.08 -3.37
C HIS A 128 4.24 -25.98 -4.75
N GLY A 129 5.35 -25.23 -4.82
CA GLY A 129 6.05 -24.94 -6.07
C GLY A 129 5.48 -23.78 -6.88
N CYS A 130 4.37 -23.16 -6.44
CA CYS A 130 3.92 -21.86 -6.93
C CYS A 130 4.57 -20.74 -6.12
N ARG A 131 4.58 -19.54 -6.70
CA ARG A 131 4.99 -18.30 -6.02
C ARG A 131 3.92 -17.25 -6.22
N ILE A 132 3.52 -16.57 -5.15
CA ILE A 132 2.61 -15.44 -5.20
C ILE A 132 3.34 -14.16 -4.78
N THR A 133 3.31 -13.15 -5.64
CA THR A 133 3.81 -11.81 -5.34
C THR A 133 2.63 -10.86 -5.18
N ILE A 134 2.56 -10.19 -4.02
CA ILE A 134 1.55 -9.20 -3.70
C ILE A 134 2.21 -7.84 -3.62
N VAL A 135 1.77 -6.90 -4.44
CA VAL A 135 2.16 -5.49 -4.40
C VAL A 135 0.98 -4.69 -3.89
N SER A 136 1.08 -4.09 -2.71
CA SER A 136 0.02 -3.28 -2.12
C SER A 136 0.45 -1.82 -2.03
N ASP A 137 -0.08 -1.00 -2.93
CA ASP A 137 0.08 0.46 -2.89
C ASP A 137 -1.06 1.08 -2.10
N SER A 138 -1.03 0.83 -0.80
CA SER A 138 -1.91 1.37 0.23
C SER A 138 -1.12 1.66 1.49
N CYS A 139 -1.70 2.44 2.39
CA CYS A 139 -1.17 2.57 3.75
C CYS A 139 -1.48 1.31 4.55
N HIS A 140 -0.69 1.07 5.62
CA HIS A 140 -0.93 -0.04 6.54
C HIS A 140 -0.99 -1.40 5.82
N SER A 141 -0.06 -1.65 4.93
CA SER A 141 0.03 -2.92 4.18
C SER A 141 1.25 -3.76 4.54
N GLY A 142 2.06 -3.32 5.50
CA GLY A 142 3.24 -4.06 5.95
C GLY A 142 2.90 -5.39 6.64
N GLY A 143 1.75 -5.48 7.28
CA GLY A 143 1.25 -6.67 7.93
C GLY A 143 0.31 -7.55 7.09
N LEU A 144 0.02 -7.21 5.82
CA LEU A 144 -0.91 -7.99 4.98
C LEU A 144 -0.55 -9.47 4.81
N ILE A 145 0.71 -9.83 4.93
CA ILE A 145 1.15 -11.22 5.15
C ILE A 145 1.80 -11.25 6.53
N HIS A 146 0.99 -11.28 7.57
CA HIS A 146 1.44 -11.37 8.94
C HIS A 146 2.44 -12.53 9.10
N GLU A 147 3.53 -12.32 9.87
CA GLU A 147 4.61 -13.29 10.11
C GLU A 147 5.58 -13.51 8.93
N ALA A 148 5.40 -12.86 7.76
CA ALA A 148 6.44 -12.90 6.74
C ALA A 148 7.73 -12.22 7.26
N LYS A 149 8.89 -12.86 6.99
CA LYS A 149 10.17 -12.29 7.41
C LYS A 149 10.40 -10.93 6.76
N GLU A 150 10.62 -9.91 7.58
CA GLU A 150 11.00 -8.59 7.09
C GLU A 150 12.41 -8.66 6.49
N GLN A 151 12.52 -8.50 5.18
CA GLN A 151 13.79 -8.41 4.46
C GLN A 151 14.24 -6.94 4.37
N ILE A 152 13.29 -6.04 4.15
CA ILE A 152 13.48 -4.58 4.15
C ILE A 152 12.32 -3.97 4.91
N GLY A 153 12.58 -3.37 6.07
CA GLY A 153 11.57 -2.79 6.95
C GLY A 153 12.06 -1.54 7.67
N LEU A 154 11.58 -1.33 8.88
CA LEU A 154 11.90 -0.16 9.72
C LEU A 154 13.39 -0.06 10.06
N SER A 155 14.05 -1.19 10.33
CA SER A 155 15.46 -1.25 10.74
C SER A 155 16.46 -1.07 9.58
N TYR A 156 15.99 -1.06 8.34
CA TYR A 156 16.87 -1.02 7.17
C TYR A 156 17.32 0.42 6.85
N ASN A 157 18.58 0.72 7.16
CA ASN A 157 19.19 2.03 6.87
C ASN A 157 19.92 2.01 5.52
N VAL A 158 19.45 2.77 4.54
CA VAL A 158 20.05 2.91 3.19
C VAL A 158 21.50 3.44 3.24
N GLN A 159 21.96 3.97 4.37
CA GLN A 159 23.33 4.51 4.52
C GLN A 159 24.43 3.44 4.67
N GLN A 160 24.09 2.16 4.86
CA GLN A 160 25.09 1.10 5.07
C GLN A 160 25.63 0.45 3.78
N GLU A 161 25.11 0.78 2.60
CA GLU A 161 25.46 0.09 1.35
C GLU A 161 26.45 0.80 0.41
N ASP A 162 27.08 1.90 0.81
CA ASP A 162 28.02 2.61 -0.09
C ASP A 162 29.37 1.89 -0.31
N SER A 163 29.53 0.65 0.08
CA SER A 163 30.83 -0.03 0.05
C SER A 163 30.99 -1.21 -0.93
N GLY A 164 30.00 -1.52 -1.82
CA GLY A 164 30.06 -2.79 -2.54
C GLY A 164 29.78 -2.87 -4.05
N SER A 165 29.08 -1.93 -4.69
CA SER A 165 28.76 -2.07 -6.13
C SER A 165 28.53 -0.74 -6.86
N GLY A 166 29.56 0.12 -6.86
CA GLY A 166 29.42 1.53 -7.17
C GLY A 166 29.30 1.96 -8.64
N PHE A 167 29.45 1.12 -9.66
CA PHE A 167 29.59 1.62 -11.04
C PHE A 167 28.33 1.62 -11.90
N GLY A 168 27.37 0.73 -11.64
CA GLY A 168 26.11 0.70 -12.41
C GLY A 168 25.02 1.60 -11.84
N PHE A 169 25.04 1.78 -10.53
CA PHE A 169 23.98 2.43 -9.77
C PHE A 169 24.01 3.97 -9.86
N THR A 170 25.19 4.59 -9.84
CA THR A 170 25.32 6.05 -10.02
C THR A 170 24.84 6.48 -11.43
N SER A 171 25.14 5.70 -12.45
CA SER A 171 24.64 5.95 -13.82
C SER A 171 23.12 5.80 -13.92
N PHE A 172 22.54 4.85 -13.17
CA PHE A 172 21.10 4.65 -13.05
C PHE A 172 20.42 5.85 -12.36
N LEU A 173 20.96 6.33 -11.24
CA LEU A 173 20.41 7.50 -10.55
C LEU A 173 20.52 8.79 -11.39
N PHE A 174 21.59 8.98 -12.16
CA PHE A 174 21.70 10.11 -13.07
C PHE A 174 20.65 10.07 -14.18
N LYS A 175 20.37 8.90 -14.78
CA LYS A 175 19.28 8.73 -15.76
C LYS A 175 17.90 9.00 -15.15
N ILE A 176 17.64 8.53 -13.92
CA ILE A 176 16.39 8.85 -13.22
C ILE A 176 16.29 10.35 -12.98
N ALA A 177 17.34 10.99 -12.51
CA ALA A 177 17.34 12.43 -12.22
C ALA A 177 17.09 13.25 -13.49
N GLU A 178 17.68 12.92 -14.63
CA GLU A 178 17.42 13.57 -15.92
C GLU A 178 15.96 13.37 -16.37
N ASN A 179 15.43 12.14 -16.32
CA ASN A 179 14.05 11.85 -16.72
C ASN A 179 13.01 12.43 -15.75
N VAL A 180 13.33 12.53 -14.47
CA VAL A 180 12.47 13.19 -13.46
C VAL A 180 12.41 14.69 -13.65
N LEU A 181 13.54 15.33 -13.99
CA LEU A 181 13.59 16.75 -14.31
C LEU A 181 12.81 17.11 -15.57
N GLU A 182 12.80 16.23 -16.59
CA GLU A 182 12.00 16.44 -17.81
C GLU A 182 10.51 16.13 -17.61
N SER A 183 10.18 15.17 -16.73
CA SER A 183 8.79 14.69 -16.55
C SER A 183 8.04 15.35 -15.39
N CYS A 184 8.74 15.93 -14.43
CA CYS A 184 8.18 16.57 -13.24
C CYS A 184 8.73 17.98 -13.14
N SER A 185 7.90 19.00 -13.37
CA SER A 185 8.14 20.34 -12.83
C SER A 185 7.97 20.28 -11.30
N ILE A 186 8.85 19.54 -10.62
CA ILE A 186 8.92 19.53 -9.16
C ILE A 186 9.77 20.74 -8.79
N CYS A 187 9.16 21.74 -8.19
CA CYS A 187 9.88 22.76 -7.46
C CYS A 187 10.62 22.07 -6.31
N LEU A 188 11.91 21.84 -6.49
CA LEU A 188 12.81 21.48 -5.37
C LEU A 188 12.76 22.62 -4.33
N PRO A 189 12.79 22.31 -3.02
CA PRO A 189 12.88 23.34 -1.98
C PRO A 189 14.08 24.23 -2.25
N PHE A 190 13.86 25.53 -2.21
CA PHE A 190 14.75 26.64 -2.62
C PHE A 190 16.11 26.70 -1.90
N GLY A 191 16.54 25.67 -1.18
CA GLY A 191 17.75 25.69 -0.35
C GLY A 191 19.00 25.06 -0.94
N LEU A 192 18.94 24.35 -2.07
CA LEU A 192 20.07 23.56 -2.59
C LEU A 192 20.83 24.20 -3.77
N TRP A 193 20.41 25.38 -4.25
CA TRP A 193 20.99 26.05 -5.43
C TRP A 193 21.94 27.22 -5.14
N GLN A 194 22.42 27.38 -3.93
CA GLN A 194 23.28 28.52 -3.57
C GLN A 194 24.78 28.18 -3.44
N LYS A 195 25.28 27.17 -4.16
CA LYS A 195 26.73 26.98 -4.34
C LYS A 195 27.07 26.59 -5.79
N GLY A 196 27.43 27.62 -6.54
CA GLY A 196 28.11 27.49 -7.82
C GLY A 196 27.31 28.05 -9.00
N LEU A 197 27.44 29.35 -9.20
CA LEU A 197 27.51 30.06 -10.48
C LEU A 197 27.46 31.56 -10.17
N GLU A 198 28.62 32.12 -9.81
CA GLU A 198 28.95 33.51 -10.13
C GLU A 198 29.62 33.40 -11.50
N ASP A 199 28.97 33.90 -12.54
CA ASP A 199 29.52 34.78 -13.55
C ASP A 199 28.60 34.90 -14.74
N GLU A 200 28.48 36.12 -15.22
CA GLU A 200 27.93 36.64 -16.47
C GLU A 200 26.44 37.06 -16.48
N VAL A 201 26.32 38.34 -16.20
CA VAL A 201 25.15 39.19 -16.45
C VAL A 201 25.19 39.65 -17.90
N GLU A 202 24.18 39.36 -18.71
CA GLU A 202 23.81 40.20 -19.85
C GLU A 202 22.34 40.58 -19.77
N GLU A 203 22.12 41.90 -19.78
CA GLU A 203 20.83 42.57 -19.79
C GLU A 203 20.07 42.30 -21.10
N GLU A 204 18.86 41.76 -21.05
CA GLU A 204 17.84 41.98 -22.11
C GLU A 204 16.43 42.05 -21.56
N GLN A 205 15.89 43.28 -21.62
CA GLN A 205 14.50 43.74 -21.88
C GLN A 205 13.32 43.02 -21.26
N GLU A 206 12.69 43.76 -20.37
CA GLU A 206 11.32 43.58 -19.87
C GLU A 206 10.31 43.42 -21.02
N LYS A 207 9.64 42.27 -21.07
CA LYS A 207 8.33 42.08 -21.67
C LYS A 207 7.35 41.73 -20.57
N GLU A 208 6.33 42.55 -20.42
CA GLU A 208 5.14 42.26 -19.59
C GLU A 208 4.63 40.84 -19.86
N VAL A 209 4.77 39.98 -18.90
CA VAL A 209 4.16 38.65 -18.87
C VAL A 209 2.98 38.74 -17.92
N GLU A 210 1.76 38.54 -18.44
CA GLU A 210 0.54 38.36 -17.66
C GLU A 210 0.81 37.43 -16.47
N GLU A 211 0.50 37.88 -15.26
CA GLU A 211 0.52 37.11 -14.03
C GLU A 211 -0.42 35.92 -14.14
N VAL A 212 0.08 34.79 -14.62
CA VAL A 212 -0.58 33.52 -14.47
C VAL A 212 -0.34 33.05 -13.03
N ASN A 213 -1.40 33.07 -12.25
CA ASN A 213 -1.44 32.70 -10.83
C ASN A 213 -0.98 31.25 -10.62
N TYR A 214 0.34 31.02 -10.48
CA TYR A 214 0.96 29.71 -10.17
C TYR A 214 0.90 29.42 -8.68
N THR A 215 -0.28 29.17 -8.12
CA THR A 215 -0.44 28.82 -6.70
C THR A 215 -1.05 27.44 -6.46
N ARG A 216 -0.70 26.41 -7.27
CA ARG A 216 -1.03 25.02 -6.89
C ARG A 216 0.14 24.10 -7.23
N GLY A 217 0.97 23.82 -6.23
CA GLY A 217 1.91 22.69 -6.26
C GLY A 217 1.18 21.33 -6.44
N PRO A 218 1.92 20.24 -6.66
CA PRO A 218 1.34 18.91 -6.76
C PRO A 218 0.53 18.64 -5.49
N ARG A 219 -0.69 18.11 -5.66
CA ARG A 219 -1.54 17.71 -4.54
C ARG A 219 -1.23 16.26 -4.21
N PHE A 220 -1.08 15.99 -2.92
CA PHE A 220 -0.92 14.65 -2.39
C PHE A 220 -2.13 14.33 -1.52
N LYS A 221 -2.73 13.15 -1.70
CA LYS A 221 -3.70 12.58 -0.78
C LYS A 221 -3.07 11.37 -0.11
N ASN A 222 -3.45 11.14 1.12
CA ASN A 222 -3.02 9.98 1.87
C ASN A 222 -3.88 8.77 1.49
N ARG A 223 -3.27 7.60 1.32
CA ARG A 223 -3.96 6.33 1.09
C ARG A 223 -4.32 5.59 2.40
N SER A 224 -4.18 6.24 3.56
CA SER A 224 -4.80 5.80 4.80
C SER A 224 -6.22 6.32 4.85
N LEU A 225 -7.20 5.44 5.04
CA LEU A 225 -8.57 5.84 5.29
C LEU A 225 -8.72 6.20 6.77
N PRO A 226 -9.01 7.47 7.13
CA PRO A 226 -9.22 7.83 8.52
C PRO A 226 -10.42 7.07 9.12
N LEU A 227 -10.29 6.53 10.34
CA LEU A 227 -11.38 5.82 11.00
C LEU A 227 -12.67 6.63 11.12
N PRO A 228 -12.65 7.95 11.45
CA PRO A 228 -13.86 8.76 11.44
C PRO A 228 -14.56 8.78 10.07
N THR A 229 -13.80 8.85 8.97
CA THR A 229 -14.34 8.81 7.61
C THR A 229 -14.99 7.45 7.31
N LEU A 230 -14.34 6.34 7.69
CA LEU A 230 -14.91 5.00 7.56
C LEU A 230 -16.22 4.88 8.35
N VAL A 231 -16.22 5.32 9.62
CA VAL A 231 -17.41 5.33 10.48
C VAL A 231 -18.55 6.12 9.84
N ASP A 232 -18.28 7.31 9.32
CA ASP A 232 -19.31 8.13 8.66
C ASP A 232 -19.89 7.46 7.40
N ILE A 233 -19.05 6.77 6.62
CA ILE A 233 -19.49 6.00 5.46
C ILE A 233 -20.35 4.80 5.89
N LEU A 234 -19.94 4.08 6.94
CA LEU A 234 -20.71 2.95 7.48
C LEU A 234 -22.05 3.41 8.09
N LYS A 235 -22.11 4.58 8.75
CA LYS A 235 -23.36 5.20 9.21
C LYS A 235 -24.31 5.48 8.04
N GLN A 236 -23.80 5.98 6.91
CA GLN A 236 -24.60 6.22 5.71
C GLN A 236 -25.13 4.94 5.05
N LYS A 237 -24.42 3.83 5.21
CA LYS A 237 -24.79 2.51 4.65
C LYS A 237 -25.67 1.67 5.59
N SER A 238 -25.73 2.03 6.85
CA SER A 238 -26.51 1.34 7.89
C SER A 238 -27.51 2.31 8.51
N ASP A 239 -28.55 1.79 9.18
CA ASP A 239 -29.48 2.62 9.93
C ASP A 239 -28.95 3.04 11.33
N LYS A 240 -27.68 2.75 11.62
CA LYS A 240 -27.04 3.06 12.92
C LYS A 240 -26.70 4.54 12.99
N LYS A 241 -27.10 5.19 14.08
CA LYS A 241 -26.81 6.61 14.34
C LYS A 241 -25.43 6.83 14.92
N ASP A 242 -24.94 5.83 15.64
CA ASP A 242 -23.63 5.84 16.28
C ASP A 242 -22.94 4.50 16.09
N ILE A 243 -21.66 4.51 15.79
CA ILE A 243 -20.84 3.33 15.59
C ILE A 243 -19.52 3.60 16.31
N ASP A 244 -19.26 2.83 17.37
CA ASP A 244 -17.97 2.85 18.04
C ASP A 244 -16.94 2.08 17.19
N VAL A 245 -15.65 2.38 17.37
CA VAL A 245 -14.55 1.76 16.61
C VAL A 245 -14.59 0.23 16.74
N VAL A 246 -14.89 -0.29 17.91
CA VAL A 246 -15.05 -1.73 18.19
C VAL A 246 -16.28 -2.37 17.51
N GLU A 247 -17.22 -1.56 17.05
CA GLU A 247 -18.40 -2.00 16.33
C GLU A 247 -18.25 -1.98 14.80
N ILE A 248 -17.07 -1.57 14.30
CA ILE A 248 -16.82 -1.51 12.84
C ILE A 248 -16.97 -2.88 12.23
N GLY A 249 -16.27 -3.91 12.71
CA GLY A 249 -16.35 -5.28 12.21
C GLY A 249 -17.78 -5.84 12.26
N PRO A 250 -18.44 -5.84 13.42
CA PRO A 250 -19.86 -6.20 13.53
C PRO A 250 -20.79 -5.41 12.61
N THR A 251 -20.52 -4.13 12.36
CA THR A 251 -21.34 -3.30 11.47
C THR A 251 -21.11 -3.67 10.01
N VAL A 252 -19.87 -3.93 9.60
CA VAL A 252 -19.54 -4.45 8.27
C VAL A 252 -20.27 -5.78 8.04
N LEU A 253 -20.28 -6.69 9.03
CA LEU A 253 -21.03 -7.94 8.96
C LEU A 253 -22.54 -7.71 8.81
N ASP A 254 -23.12 -6.78 9.56
CA ASP A 254 -24.56 -6.46 9.46
C ASP A 254 -24.93 -5.92 8.06
N ILE A 255 -24.07 -5.11 7.44
CA ILE A 255 -24.30 -4.53 6.11
C ILE A 255 -24.14 -5.57 5.00
N PHE A 256 -23.07 -6.38 5.05
CA PHE A 256 -22.65 -7.24 3.94
C PHE A 256 -22.99 -8.72 4.13
N GLY A 257 -23.23 -9.17 5.37
CA GLY A 257 -23.65 -10.53 5.70
C GLY A 257 -22.73 -11.59 5.09
N GLU A 258 -23.29 -12.49 4.28
CA GLU A 258 -22.52 -13.58 3.62
C GLU A 258 -21.52 -13.09 2.57
N SER A 259 -21.57 -11.81 2.19
CA SER A 259 -20.61 -11.20 1.27
C SER A 259 -19.38 -10.64 1.99
N SER A 260 -19.37 -10.65 3.32
CA SER A 260 -18.19 -10.26 4.13
C SER A 260 -17.04 -11.25 3.96
N SER A 261 -15.82 -10.82 4.28
CA SER A 261 -14.65 -11.69 4.33
C SER A 261 -14.79 -12.76 5.44
N PRO A 262 -14.02 -13.85 5.41
CA PRO A 262 -14.03 -14.86 6.47
C PRO A 262 -13.80 -14.28 7.86
N LYS A 263 -12.76 -13.46 8.03
CA LYS A 263 -12.45 -12.83 9.33
C LYS A 263 -13.61 -11.98 9.87
N VAL A 264 -14.29 -11.21 9.02
CA VAL A 264 -15.48 -10.44 9.41
C VAL A 264 -16.65 -11.36 9.81
N LYS A 265 -16.78 -12.54 9.21
CA LYS A 265 -17.84 -13.51 9.55
C LYS A 265 -17.66 -14.13 10.94
N ASP A 266 -16.44 -14.22 11.44
CA ASP A 266 -16.15 -14.76 12.79
C ASP A 266 -16.84 -13.94 13.88
N PHE A 267 -17.15 -12.65 13.62
CA PHE A 267 -17.97 -11.84 14.51
C PHE A 267 -19.40 -12.39 14.78
N LYS A 268 -19.91 -13.32 13.95
CA LYS A 268 -21.19 -14.00 14.22
C LYS A 268 -21.13 -14.89 15.45
N ASP A 269 -20.02 -15.62 15.61
CA ASP A 269 -19.87 -16.61 16.68
C ASP A 269 -19.69 -15.93 18.03
N VAL A 270 -19.09 -14.75 18.04
CA VAL A 270 -18.89 -13.91 19.24
C VAL A 270 -20.22 -13.35 19.77
N ARG A 271 -21.18 -13.02 18.89
CA ARG A 271 -22.51 -12.52 19.29
C ARG A 271 -23.42 -13.58 19.94
N GLY A 272 -23.11 -14.86 19.72
CA GLY A 272 -23.89 -15.98 20.27
C GLY A 272 -23.50 -16.45 21.66
N GLY A 273 -22.38 -16.00 22.20
CA GLY A 273 -21.80 -16.41 23.49
C GLY A 273 -21.62 -15.26 24.46
N ASP A 274 -22.29 -15.36 25.56
CA ASP A 274 -22.17 -14.67 26.86
C ASP A 274 -21.43 -13.31 27.00
N SER A 275 -22.07 -12.48 27.78
CA SER A 275 -21.73 -11.27 28.56
C SER A 275 -20.25 -10.98 28.92
N ALA A 276 -19.33 -11.92 28.72
CA ALA A 276 -17.90 -11.75 29.01
C ALA A 276 -17.20 -10.84 27.95
N PHE A 277 -17.67 -10.86 26.71
CA PHE A 277 -17.15 -10.06 25.62
C PHE A 277 -17.38 -8.54 25.81
N LEU A 278 -18.59 -8.17 26.27
CA LEU A 278 -18.91 -6.76 26.57
C LEU A 278 -18.02 -6.17 27.69
N GLY A 279 -17.63 -6.99 28.67
CA GLY A 279 -16.72 -6.57 29.74
C GLY A 279 -15.27 -6.35 29.27
N MET A 280 -14.85 -7.08 28.23
CA MET A 280 -13.50 -7.01 27.65
C MET A 280 -13.33 -5.80 26.73
N VAL A 281 -14.36 -5.50 25.93
CA VAL A 281 -14.42 -4.31 25.05
C VAL A 281 -14.40 -3.00 25.84
N VAL A 282 -15.03 -2.96 27.02
CA VAL A 282 -15.03 -1.77 27.90
C VAL A 282 -13.63 -1.47 28.47
N ASN A 283 -12.76 -2.47 28.61
CA ASN A 283 -11.39 -2.25 29.09
C ASN A 283 -10.48 -1.66 27.99
N LEU A 284 -10.68 -2.00 26.71
CA LEU A 284 -9.94 -1.42 25.57
C LEU A 284 -10.22 0.09 25.41
N ASN A 285 -11.47 0.52 25.62
CA ASN A 285 -11.83 1.95 25.59
C ASN A 285 -11.16 2.79 26.69
N ARG A 286 -10.59 2.18 27.72
CA ARG A 286 -9.85 2.88 28.79
C ARG A 286 -8.39 3.14 28.44
N GLU A 287 -7.78 2.36 27.55
CA GLU A 287 -6.36 2.47 27.18
C GLU A 287 -6.12 3.29 25.91
N PHE A 288 -7.14 3.47 25.05
CA PHE A 288 -7.05 4.25 23.82
C PHE A 288 -8.03 5.43 23.84
N PRO A 289 -7.63 6.62 24.36
CA PRO A 289 -8.47 7.80 24.29
C PRO A 289 -8.65 8.23 22.83
N LEU A 290 -9.90 8.33 22.39
CA LEU A 290 -10.35 8.82 21.07
C LEU A 290 -9.68 10.15 20.64
N GLN A 291 -9.16 10.93 21.59
CA GLN A 291 -8.42 12.16 21.34
C GLN A 291 -7.10 11.96 20.56
N LYS A 292 -6.50 10.77 20.60
CA LYS A 292 -5.29 10.47 19.78
C LYS A 292 -5.64 10.17 18.32
N LEU A 293 -6.84 9.67 18.04
CA LEU A 293 -7.31 9.37 16.68
C LEU A 293 -7.82 10.61 15.93
N GLN A 294 -8.22 11.67 16.66
CA GLN A 294 -8.69 12.93 16.05
C GLN A 294 -7.56 13.84 15.53
N LYS A 295 -6.29 13.54 15.83
CA LYS A 295 -5.16 14.38 15.39
C LYS A 295 -4.70 14.14 13.96
N ASP A 296 -5.13 13.05 13.33
CA ASP A 296 -4.73 12.70 11.95
C ASP A 296 -5.61 13.33 10.87
N SER A 297 -6.59 14.17 11.24
CA SER A 297 -7.55 14.78 10.30
C SER A 297 -7.30 16.25 9.96
N ASP A 298 -6.22 16.87 10.46
CA ASP A 298 -5.91 18.26 10.12
C ASP A 298 -4.80 18.34 9.07
N ASP A 299 -5.13 18.92 7.94
CA ASP A 299 -4.34 19.16 6.73
C ASP A 299 -3.19 20.19 6.96
N THR A 300 -2.46 20.11 8.06
CA THR A 300 -1.35 21.02 8.35
C THR A 300 -0.14 20.26 8.89
N ASP A 301 0.90 20.24 8.02
CA ASP A 301 2.32 20.04 8.30
C ASP A 301 2.79 18.65 8.81
N PRO A 302 3.66 17.93 8.06
CA PRO A 302 4.14 16.58 8.37
C PRO A 302 5.32 16.55 9.35
N THR A 303 5.44 17.51 10.26
CA THR A 303 6.50 17.53 11.29
C THR A 303 5.91 17.42 12.70
N ILE A 304 5.43 16.21 13.06
CA ILE A 304 5.33 15.84 14.47
C ILE A 304 6.00 14.48 14.66
N GLU A 305 7.28 14.54 15.02
CA GLU A 305 7.99 13.43 15.64
C GLU A 305 7.33 13.16 17.00
N THR A 306 6.53 12.10 17.08
CA THR A 306 6.20 11.50 18.36
C THR A 306 7.24 10.42 18.62
N GLU A 307 8.24 10.74 19.48
CA GLU A 307 9.11 9.73 20.09
C GLU A 307 8.22 8.76 20.87
N VAL A 308 8.07 7.56 20.34
CA VAL A 308 7.57 6.41 21.08
C VAL A 308 8.80 5.60 21.46
N GLU A 309 9.12 5.53 22.76
CA GLU A 309 10.17 4.64 23.26
C GLU A 309 9.79 3.19 22.96
N TRP A 310 10.55 2.57 22.07
CA TRP A 310 10.42 1.17 21.68
C TRP A 310 11.34 0.30 22.51
N ASN A 311 10.79 -0.76 23.10
CA ASN A 311 11.57 -1.85 23.71
C ASN A 311 11.96 -2.85 22.59
N GLU A 312 13.17 -2.73 22.05
CA GLU A 312 13.71 -3.63 21.02
C GLU A 312 13.82 -5.11 21.47
N ASP A 313 13.76 -5.38 22.78
CA ASP A 313 13.97 -6.72 23.36
C ASP A 313 12.71 -7.63 23.30
N GLU A 314 11.52 -7.12 23.04
CA GLU A 314 10.29 -7.94 22.97
C GLU A 314 10.09 -8.61 21.61
N TYR A 315 10.62 -8.05 20.54
CA TYR A 315 10.48 -8.58 19.17
C TYR A 315 11.22 -9.91 18.91
N ALA A 316 12.17 -10.29 19.79
CA ALA A 316 13.07 -11.42 19.58
C ALA A 316 12.61 -12.76 20.17
N ARG A 317 11.43 -12.85 20.80
CA ARG A 317 11.07 -14.03 21.64
C ARG A 317 9.80 -14.80 21.30
N SER A 318 9.04 -14.46 20.27
CA SER A 318 7.93 -15.32 19.85
C SER A 318 8.49 -16.51 19.05
N GLN A 319 8.15 -17.74 19.44
CA GLN A 319 8.35 -18.92 18.58
C GLN A 319 7.40 -18.76 17.40
N LYS A 320 7.90 -18.16 16.30
CA LYS A 320 7.11 -17.91 15.09
C LYS A 320 6.75 -19.24 14.43
N PRO A 321 5.48 -19.48 14.06
CA PRO A 321 5.15 -20.56 13.14
C PRO A 321 5.96 -20.40 11.84
N GLU A 322 6.25 -21.52 11.17
CA GLU A 322 6.98 -21.49 9.89
C GLU A 322 6.14 -20.70 8.86
N LEU A 323 6.77 -19.67 8.30
CA LEU A 323 6.18 -18.79 7.30
C LEU A 323 5.66 -19.53 6.07
N PRO A 324 4.57 -19.07 5.43
CA PRO A 324 4.22 -19.58 4.11
C PRO A 324 5.37 -19.30 3.15
N GLN A 325 6.09 -20.33 2.76
CA GLN A 325 7.32 -20.25 1.95
C GLN A 325 7.10 -19.69 0.54
N ASN A 326 5.84 -19.45 0.13
CA ASN A 326 5.47 -19.13 -1.25
C ASN A 326 5.08 -17.65 -1.45
N GLY A 327 4.97 -16.86 -0.38
CA GLY A 327 4.46 -15.48 -0.40
C GLY A 327 5.57 -14.43 -0.45
N ILE A 328 5.38 -13.41 -1.30
CA ILE A 328 6.21 -12.20 -1.37
C ILE A 328 5.28 -11.01 -1.26
N LEU A 329 5.50 -10.14 -0.27
CA LEU A 329 4.77 -8.88 -0.13
C LEU A 329 5.71 -7.70 -0.34
N ILE A 330 5.30 -6.79 -1.21
CA ILE A 330 5.88 -5.44 -1.34
C ILE A 330 4.82 -4.46 -0.89
N SER A 331 5.04 -3.83 0.26
CA SER A 331 4.12 -2.85 0.85
C SER A 331 4.47 -1.42 0.44
N GLY A 332 3.45 -0.56 0.38
CA GLY A 332 3.59 0.85 -0.01
C GLY A 332 4.37 1.68 1.01
N CYS A 333 4.28 1.34 2.27
CA CYS A 333 4.92 2.02 3.38
C CYS A 333 5.00 1.08 4.59
N GLN A 334 5.71 1.49 5.63
CA GLN A 334 5.72 0.79 6.91
C GLN A 334 4.40 1.02 7.67
N THR A 335 4.12 0.19 8.69
CA THR A 335 2.87 0.18 9.46
C THR A 335 2.47 1.56 10.01
N TYR A 336 3.44 2.40 10.38
CA TYR A 336 3.20 3.74 10.95
C TYR A 336 3.35 4.88 9.94
N GLU A 337 3.62 4.56 8.69
CA GLU A 337 3.78 5.53 7.61
C GLU A 337 2.53 5.60 6.74
N THR A 338 2.54 6.53 5.80
CA THR A 338 1.46 6.72 4.85
C THR A 338 1.96 6.65 3.41
N SER A 339 1.20 5.99 2.55
CA SER A 339 1.42 5.94 1.09
C SER A 339 0.71 7.10 0.40
N ALA A 340 1.31 7.66 -0.64
CA ALA A 340 0.81 8.85 -1.29
C ALA A 340 0.09 8.57 -2.61
N ASP A 341 -1.09 9.20 -2.78
CA ASP A 341 -1.80 9.36 -4.06
C ASP A 341 -1.43 10.73 -4.63
N ALA A 342 -0.56 10.75 -5.62
CA ALA A 342 -0.01 11.97 -6.20
C ALA A 342 -0.83 12.44 -7.39
N THR A 343 -1.20 13.72 -7.40
CA THR A 343 -1.85 14.39 -8.54
C THR A 343 -0.95 15.51 -9.06
N PRO A 344 -0.03 15.22 -10.00
CA PRO A 344 0.83 16.23 -10.62
C PRO A 344 0.01 17.23 -11.42
N VAL A 345 0.52 18.46 -11.55
CA VAL A 345 -0.18 19.57 -12.26
C VAL A 345 -0.44 19.26 -13.74
N ARG A 346 0.41 18.45 -14.38
CA ARG A 346 0.37 18.18 -15.83
C ARG A 346 0.21 16.72 -16.23
N ASN A 347 0.33 15.78 -15.28
CA ASN A 347 0.29 14.34 -15.55
C ASN A 347 -0.93 13.68 -14.90
N GLN A 348 -1.23 12.45 -15.31
CA GLN A 348 -2.25 11.64 -14.66
C GLN A 348 -1.84 11.32 -13.22
N ALA A 349 -2.82 11.30 -12.32
CA ALA A 349 -2.61 10.88 -10.94
C ALA A 349 -2.12 9.42 -10.85
N TYR A 350 -1.31 9.13 -9.83
CA TYR A 350 -0.72 7.82 -9.59
C TYR A 350 -0.40 7.60 -8.11
N GLY A 351 -0.29 6.35 -7.70
CA GLY A 351 0.28 5.99 -6.42
C GLY A 351 1.81 6.03 -6.44
N ALA A 352 2.39 6.57 -5.40
CA ALA A 352 3.82 6.80 -5.38
C ALA A 352 4.63 5.50 -5.49
N LEU A 353 4.23 4.42 -4.76
CA LEU A 353 4.86 3.11 -4.89
C LEU A 353 4.73 2.55 -6.31
N SER A 354 3.50 2.47 -6.83
CA SER A 354 3.23 1.91 -8.17
C SER A 354 4.00 2.62 -9.26
N ASN A 355 4.07 3.95 -9.19
CA ASN A 355 4.85 4.75 -10.13
C ASN A 355 6.36 4.49 -10.02
N ALA A 356 6.89 4.38 -8.79
CA ALA A 356 8.30 4.12 -8.57
C ALA A 356 8.69 2.70 -9.06
N ILE A 357 7.87 1.69 -8.77
CA ILE A 357 8.06 0.31 -9.30
C ILE A 357 8.12 0.33 -10.83
N GLN A 358 7.17 0.99 -11.50
CA GLN A 358 7.13 1.05 -12.96
C GLN A 358 8.41 1.68 -13.55
N LYS A 359 8.90 2.76 -12.93
CA LYS A 359 10.15 3.40 -13.37
C LYS A 359 11.36 2.50 -13.21
N VAL A 360 11.49 1.82 -12.07
CA VAL A 360 12.60 0.88 -11.84
C VAL A 360 12.55 -0.28 -12.84
N ILE A 361 11.37 -0.83 -13.13
CA ILE A 361 11.19 -1.90 -14.12
C ILE A 361 11.53 -1.42 -15.53
N GLU A 362 11.12 -0.21 -15.91
CA GLU A 362 11.43 0.40 -17.21
C GLU A 362 12.92 0.56 -17.40
N GLU A 363 13.66 0.99 -16.39
CA GLU A 363 15.10 1.25 -16.47
C GLU A 363 15.95 -0.03 -16.35
N SER A 364 15.49 -1.05 -15.63
CA SER A 364 16.14 -2.36 -15.50
C SER A 364 15.78 -3.32 -16.65
N ASP A 365 14.96 -2.90 -17.59
CA ASP A 365 14.36 -3.75 -18.62
C ASP A 365 13.64 -4.99 -18.06
N GLY A 366 13.08 -4.84 -16.85
CA GLY A 366 12.38 -5.90 -16.14
C GLY A 366 13.29 -6.92 -15.42
N VAL A 367 14.60 -6.79 -15.54
CA VAL A 367 15.56 -7.70 -14.90
C VAL A 367 15.99 -7.12 -13.55
N VAL A 368 15.25 -7.43 -12.51
CA VAL A 368 15.49 -6.95 -11.14
C VAL A 368 15.03 -7.99 -10.13
N SER A 369 15.77 -8.17 -9.04
CA SER A 369 15.33 -8.99 -7.92
C SER A 369 14.35 -8.23 -7.02
N ASN A 370 13.60 -8.95 -6.16
CA ASN A 370 12.68 -8.31 -5.22
C ASN A 370 13.40 -7.33 -4.29
N LEU A 371 14.56 -7.72 -3.77
CA LEU A 371 15.38 -6.88 -2.89
C LEU A 371 15.86 -5.61 -3.61
N GLU A 372 16.47 -5.76 -4.78
CA GLU A 372 16.96 -4.63 -5.57
C GLU A 372 15.83 -3.67 -5.97
N LEU A 373 14.68 -4.22 -6.38
CA LEU A 373 13.51 -3.42 -6.73
C LEU A 373 13.10 -2.53 -5.57
N VAL A 374 12.90 -3.09 -4.38
CA VAL A 374 12.45 -2.30 -3.21
C VAL A 374 13.49 -1.28 -2.77
N LEU A 375 14.79 -1.62 -2.80
CA LEU A 375 15.86 -0.67 -2.49
C LEU A 375 15.89 0.51 -3.48
N GLN A 376 15.79 0.23 -4.79
CA GLN A 376 15.77 1.28 -5.81
C GLN A 376 14.51 2.13 -5.70
N VAL A 377 13.36 1.52 -5.43
CA VAL A 377 12.08 2.21 -5.19
C VAL A 377 12.20 3.16 -3.98
N ARG A 378 12.75 2.72 -2.84
CA ARG A 378 12.98 3.60 -1.67
C ARG A 378 13.84 4.81 -2.02
N ARG A 379 14.94 4.58 -2.73
CA ARG A 379 15.84 5.67 -3.15
C ARG A 379 15.14 6.65 -4.09
N LEU A 380 14.36 6.14 -5.05
CA LEU A 380 13.60 6.97 -5.99
C LEU A 380 12.55 7.81 -5.27
N LEU A 381 11.77 7.23 -4.36
CA LEU A 381 10.77 7.94 -3.56
C LEU A 381 11.41 9.05 -2.71
N LYS A 382 12.53 8.76 -2.07
CA LYS A 382 13.29 9.76 -1.30
C LYS A 382 13.76 10.92 -2.18
N LEU A 383 14.29 10.64 -3.39
CA LEU A 383 14.68 11.67 -4.36
C LEU A 383 13.48 12.52 -4.83
N GLN A 384 12.30 11.94 -4.90
CA GLN A 384 11.06 12.63 -5.26
C GLN A 384 10.42 13.38 -4.09
N GLY A 385 10.99 13.33 -2.89
CA GLY A 385 10.51 14.02 -1.70
C GLY A 385 9.39 13.32 -0.95
N TYR A 386 9.13 12.02 -1.24
CA TYR A 386 8.20 11.22 -0.46
C TYR A 386 8.86 10.71 0.83
N SER A 387 8.08 10.68 1.92
CA SER A 387 8.52 10.16 3.23
C SER A 387 8.29 8.66 3.40
N GLN A 388 7.45 8.03 2.53
CA GLN A 388 7.12 6.61 2.64
C GLN A 388 8.32 5.70 2.35
N ASN A 389 8.42 4.61 3.11
CA ASN A 389 9.45 3.58 2.98
C ASN A 389 8.82 2.23 2.66
N PRO A 390 8.72 1.84 1.38
CA PRO A 390 8.23 0.53 0.97
C PRO A 390 8.96 -0.61 1.68
N GLY A 391 8.22 -1.66 2.04
CA GLY A 391 8.74 -2.85 2.68
C GLY A 391 8.82 -4.05 1.74
N LEU A 392 9.71 -5.01 2.07
CA LEU A 392 9.78 -6.33 1.47
C LEU A 392 9.67 -7.39 2.56
N TYR A 393 8.67 -8.25 2.44
CA TYR A 393 8.38 -9.33 3.38
C TYR A 393 8.28 -10.65 2.61
N CYS A 394 9.21 -11.57 2.87
CA CYS A 394 9.26 -12.88 2.21
C CYS A 394 10.31 -13.78 2.86
N ASP A 395 10.34 -15.06 2.47
CA ASP A 395 11.46 -15.96 2.78
C ASP A 395 12.77 -15.49 2.15
N ASP A 396 13.93 -15.83 2.77
CA ASP A 396 15.27 -15.43 2.30
C ASP A 396 15.55 -15.83 0.85
N ASN A 397 15.02 -16.98 0.42
CA ASN A 397 15.21 -17.48 -0.95
C ASN A 397 14.50 -16.59 -1.98
N HIS A 398 13.44 -15.90 -1.57
CA HIS A 398 12.65 -15.03 -2.45
C HIS A 398 13.19 -13.60 -2.53
N ALA A 399 13.93 -13.13 -1.53
CA ALA A 399 14.52 -11.79 -1.55
C ALA A 399 15.36 -11.53 -2.81
N HIS A 400 16.22 -12.50 -3.15
CA HIS A 400 17.10 -12.41 -4.32
C HIS A 400 16.52 -13.02 -5.61
N SER A 401 15.30 -13.56 -5.58
CA SER A 401 14.63 -14.05 -6.79
C SER A 401 14.15 -12.88 -7.64
N ALA A 402 13.99 -13.14 -8.96
CA ALA A 402 13.43 -12.15 -9.86
C ALA A 402 12.02 -11.72 -9.43
N PHE A 403 11.68 -10.44 -9.65
CA PHE A 403 10.42 -9.82 -9.19
C PHE A 403 9.17 -10.57 -9.67
N VAL A 404 9.09 -10.97 -10.93
CA VAL A 404 7.93 -11.65 -11.53
C VAL A 404 8.39 -12.78 -12.45
N CYS A 405 9.24 -13.69 -12.10
CA CYS A 405 9.63 -14.76 -13.03
C CYS A 405 9.66 -16.12 -12.40
#